data_b29990a055b5cf22320f067b72de95b4
#
_entry.id   b29990a055b5cf22320f067b72de95b4
#
_cell.length_a   1.000
_cell.length_b   1.000
_cell.length_c   1.000
_cell.angle_alpha   90.00
_cell.angle_beta   90.00
_cell.angle_gamma   90.00
#
_symmetry.space_group_name_H-M   'P 1'
#
loop_
_entity.id
_entity.type
_entity.pdbx_description
1 polymer ?
#
loop_
_entity_poly.entity_id
_entity_poly.type
_entity_poly.pdbx_seq_one_letter_code
_entity_poly.pdbx_strand_id
1 'polypeptide(L)'
;PDFIVIDNPAIIAPTIQNDLIDVGSRDKKEILYKLLTMGQPYLALVFANTKKTVDELTDYLEEQGLKVAKIHGGITERERKRIIRQVREGQYQYVVASDLAARGIDVPGVSLVVNYEIPKDLEFVIHRIGRTGRNGLKGHAITLIYDEEMPQIEDLEKLGIHFDFKEIKNGELVERTHYHRRDNRQARSHKLDNRMIGMVKKTNKKVK
;
A
#
# COMPACT_ATOMS: atom_id res chain seq x y z
N PRO A 1 18.64 28.55 25.16
CA PRO A 1 18.24 28.06 23.88
C PRO A 1 17.83 26.62 24.07
N ASP A 2 16.48 26.43 24.14
CA ASP A 2 15.87 25.15 24.36
C ASP A 2 15.97 24.37 23.04
N PHE A 3 16.78 23.34 23.07
CA PHE A 3 16.76 22.32 22.02
C PHE A 3 15.42 21.64 22.10
N ILE A 4 14.54 21.90 21.14
CA ILE A 4 13.39 21.05 20.86
C ILE A 4 13.99 19.71 20.41
N VAL A 5 14.09 18.78 21.34
CA VAL A 5 14.23 17.37 20.99
C VAL A 5 12.95 17.04 20.25
N ILE A 6 13.03 16.97 18.94
CA ILE A 6 12.01 16.30 18.15
C ILE A 6 12.12 14.85 18.61
N ASP A 7 11.29 14.46 19.57
CA ASP A 7 11.04 13.06 19.86
C ASP A 7 10.74 12.42 18.50
N ASN A 8 11.64 11.54 18.10
CA ASN A 8 11.42 10.69 16.94
C ASN A 8 10.21 9.82 17.32
N PRO A 9 8.98 10.13 16.87
CA PRO A 9 7.84 9.34 17.27
C PRO A 9 8.16 7.93 16.78
N ALA A 10 7.91 6.94 17.62
CA ALA A 10 7.83 5.56 17.16
C ALA A 10 6.84 5.59 16.02
N ILE A 11 7.39 5.59 14.81
CA ILE A 11 6.69 6.04 13.59
C ILE A 11 5.43 5.21 13.39
N ILE A 12 5.43 3.98 13.90
CA ILE A 12 4.29 3.07 13.92
C ILE A 12 4.15 2.45 15.31
N ALA A 13 2.92 2.40 15.83
CA ALA A 13 2.65 1.78 17.12
C ALA A 13 3.10 0.32 17.14
N PRO A 14 3.77 -0.17 18.21
CA PRO A 14 4.24 -1.56 18.31
C PRO A 14 3.12 -2.60 18.24
N THR A 15 1.87 -2.19 18.40
CA THR A 15 0.69 -3.04 18.29
C THR A 15 0.26 -3.30 16.85
N ILE A 16 0.92 -2.69 15.87
CA ILE A 16 0.60 -2.85 14.45
C ILE A 16 1.60 -3.80 13.81
N GLN A 17 1.11 -4.92 13.29
CA GLN A 17 1.87 -5.80 12.42
C GLN A 17 1.90 -5.22 11.02
N ASN A 18 3.08 -5.12 10.40
CA ASN A 18 3.27 -4.61 9.04
C ASN A 18 3.79 -5.70 8.13
N ASP A 19 2.96 -6.19 7.25
CA ASP A 19 3.33 -7.21 6.28
C ASP A 19 3.58 -6.59 4.89
N LEU A 20 4.51 -7.18 4.16
CA LEU A 20 4.84 -6.83 2.78
C LEU A 20 4.63 -8.05 1.88
N ILE A 21 3.86 -7.87 0.82
CA ILE A 21 3.60 -8.91 -0.17
C ILE A 21 4.08 -8.43 -1.55
N ASP A 22 5.10 -9.11 -2.07
CA ASP A 22 5.49 -8.99 -3.46
C ASP A 22 4.49 -9.76 -4.33
N VAL A 23 3.78 -9.05 -5.17
CA VAL A 23 2.76 -9.59 -6.07
C VAL A 23 3.39 -10.43 -7.19
N GLY A 24 4.60 -10.09 -7.62
CA GLY A 24 5.27 -10.74 -8.75
C GLY A 24 4.47 -10.57 -10.04
N SER A 25 4.24 -11.67 -10.74
CA SER A 25 3.44 -11.70 -11.99
C SER A 25 1.94 -11.96 -11.76
N ARG A 26 1.49 -12.03 -10.51
CA ARG A 26 0.08 -12.31 -10.18
C ARG A 26 -0.78 -11.06 -10.35
N ASP A 27 -2.08 -11.23 -10.54
CA ASP A 27 -3.01 -10.12 -10.54
C ASP A 27 -3.14 -9.52 -9.13
N LYS A 28 -2.82 -8.24 -9.01
CA LYS A 28 -2.84 -7.51 -7.73
C LYS A 28 -4.27 -7.40 -7.16
N LYS A 29 -5.31 -7.37 -8.01
CA LYS A 29 -6.71 -7.35 -7.59
C LYS A 29 -7.13 -8.69 -6.97
N GLU A 30 -6.70 -9.80 -7.57
CA GLU A 30 -6.95 -11.14 -6.99
C GLU A 30 -6.26 -11.33 -5.64
N ILE A 31 -5.02 -10.82 -5.49
CA ILE A 31 -4.31 -10.85 -4.22
C ILE A 31 -5.07 -10.02 -3.18
N LEU A 32 -5.52 -8.82 -3.54
CA LEU A 32 -6.35 -7.98 -2.67
C LEU A 32 -7.61 -8.71 -2.22
N TYR A 33 -8.36 -9.28 -3.16
CA TYR A 33 -9.58 -10.02 -2.84
C TYR A 33 -9.34 -11.16 -1.86
N LYS A 34 -8.29 -11.96 -2.09
CA LYS A 34 -7.88 -13.05 -1.20
C LYS A 34 -7.56 -12.53 0.21
N LEU A 35 -6.81 -11.44 0.34
CA LEU A 35 -6.48 -10.84 1.64
C LEU A 35 -7.72 -10.39 2.40
N LEU A 36 -8.67 -9.76 1.72
CA LEU A 36 -9.90 -9.26 2.32
C LEU A 36 -10.81 -10.39 2.79
N THR A 37 -10.87 -11.49 2.03
CA THR A 37 -11.76 -12.62 2.35
C THR A 37 -11.15 -13.63 3.32
N MET A 38 -9.85 -13.88 3.25
CA MET A 38 -9.14 -14.75 4.19
C MET A 38 -9.18 -14.24 5.63
N GLY A 39 -8.82 -12.96 5.80
CA GLY A 39 -8.63 -12.36 7.11
C GLY A 39 -9.92 -12.02 7.84
N GLN A 40 -11.05 -11.98 7.14
CA GLN A 40 -12.37 -11.54 7.65
C GLN A 40 -12.22 -10.32 8.59
N PRO A 41 -11.60 -9.22 8.17
CA PRO A 41 -11.36 -8.08 9.03
C PRO A 41 -12.70 -7.49 9.51
N TYR A 42 -12.72 -6.97 10.74
CA TYR A 42 -13.91 -6.24 11.21
C TYR A 42 -14.21 -5.03 10.28
N LEU A 43 -13.18 -4.28 9.93
CA LEU A 43 -13.22 -3.22 8.93
C LEU A 43 -11.86 -3.13 8.25
N ALA A 44 -11.84 -3.16 6.92
CA ALA A 44 -10.64 -2.95 6.13
C ALA A 44 -10.68 -1.60 5.39
N LEU A 45 -9.56 -0.86 5.45
CA LEU A 45 -9.30 0.29 4.58
C LEU A 45 -8.28 -0.09 3.52
N VAL A 46 -8.64 0.06 2.26
CA VAL A 46 -7.78 -0.17 1.10
C VAL A 46 -7.41 1.17 0.49
N PHE A 47 -6.12 1.46 0.38
CA PHE A 47 -5.63 2.72 -0.16
C PHE A 47 -5.10 2.56 -1.58
N ALA A 48 -5.59 3.42 -2.47
CA ALA A 48 -5.11 3.60 -3.84
C ALA A 48 -4.77 5.07 -4.11
N ASN A 49 -3.88 5.31 -5.07
CA ASN A 49 -3.33 6.66 -5.30
C ASN A 49 -4.28 7.55 -6.10
N THR A 50 -5.11 6.97 -6.97
CA THR A 50 -5.97 7.74 -7.88
C THR A 50 -7.44 7.43 -7.71
N LYS A 51 -8.29 8.40 -8.04
CA LYS A 51 -9.74 8.21 -8.13
C LYS A 51 -10.09 7.03 -9.04
N LYS A 52 -9.43 6.95 -10.20
CA LYS A 52 -9.65 5.89 -11.19
C LYS A 52 -9.38 4.52 -10.60
N THR A 53 -8.25 4.33 -9.91
CA THR A 53 -7.92 3.06 -9.25
C THR A 53 -8.93 2.73 -8.15
N VAL A 54 -9.41 3.73 -7.39
CA VAL A 54 -10.45 3.53 -6.37
C VAL A 54 -11.75 3.01 -7.01
N ASP A 55 -12.19 3.62 -8.12
CA ASP A 55 -13.39 3.18 -8.85
C ASP A 55 -13.20 1.74 -9.38
N GLU A 56 -12.11 1.46 -10.09
CA GLU A 56 -11.80 0.13 -10.65
C GLU A 56 -11.70 -0.98 -9.60
N LEU A 57 -11.14 -0.68 -8.43
CA LEU A 57 -11.07 -1.65 -7.34
C LEU A 57 -12.43 -1.89 -6.70
N THR A 58 -13.22 -0.83 -6.53
CA THR A 58 -14.56 -0.95 -5.98
C THR A 58 -15.43 -1.81 -6.89
N ASP A 59 -15.46 -1.50 -8.19
CA ASP A 59 -16.23 -2.24 -9.18
C ASP A 59 -15.81 -3.73 -9.19
N TYR A 60 -14.50 -4.00 -9.23
CA TYR A 60 -13.99 -5.37 -9.18
C TYR A 60 -14.42 -6.13 -7.91
N LEU A 61 -14.30 -5.51 -6.74
CA LEU A 61 -14.65 -6.17 -5.47
C LEU A 61 -16.18 -6.38 -5.34
N GLU A 62 -16.99 -5.46 -5.87
CA GLU A 62 -18.45 -5.62 -5.94
C GLU A 62 -18.85 -6.75 -6.89
N GLU A 63 -18.19 -6.90 -8.05
CA GLU A 63 -18.35 -8.03 -8.96
C GLU A 63 -18.02 -9.38 -8.29
N GLN A 64 -17.07 -9.38 -7.33
CA GLN A 64 -16.76 -10.55 -6.51
C GLN A 64 -17.75 -10.77 -5.35
N GLY A 65 -18.81 -9.98 -5.25
CA GLY A 65 -19.86 -10.11 -4.26
C GLY A 65 -19.56 -9.44 -2.92
N LEU A 66 -18.51 -8.62 -2.80
CA LEU A 66 -18.20 -7.88 -1.58
C LEU A 66 -19.01 -6.58 -1.54
N LYS A 67 -19.47 -6.21 -0.34
CA LYS A 67 -20.13 -4.92 -0.11
C LYS A 67 -19.09 -3.87 0.24
N VAL A 68 -18.74 -3.04 -0.72
CA VAL A 68 -17.63 -2.09 -0.64
C VAL A 68 -18.13 -0.64 -0.65
N ALA A 69 -17.54 0.22 0.18
CA ALA A 69 -17.71 1.67 0.08
C ALA A 69 -16.49 2.28 -0.60
N LYS A 70 -16.71 3.34 -1.41
CA LYS A 70 -15.60 4.11 -2.01
C LYS A 70 -15.56 5.54 -1.52
N ILE A 71 -14.36 6.06 -1.29
CA ILE A 71 -14.13 7.44 -0.85
C ILE A 71 -12.96 8.05 -1.63
N HIS A 72 -13.26 8.99 -2.52
CA HIS A 72 -12.25 9.73 -3.29
C HIS A 72 -12.70 11.19 -3.53
N GLY A 73 -11.83 12.03 -4.04
CA GLY A 73 -12.11 13.46 -4.23
C GLY A 73 -13.21 13.80 -5.24
N GLY A 74 -13.78 12.80 -5.92
CA GLY A 74 -14.90 13.00 -6.84
C GLY A 74 -16.28 12.86 -6.20
N ILE A 75 -16.39 12.43 -4.93
CA ILE A 75 -17.67 12.38 -4.23
C ILE A 75 -17.95 13.68 -3.49
N THR A 76 -19.23 14.02 -3.34
CA THR A 76 -19.61 15.23 -2.60
C THR A 76 -19.39 15.07 -1.11
N GLU A 77 -19.21 16.19 -0.39
CA GLU A 77 -19.04 16.15 1.08
C GLU A 77 -20.29 15.55 1.78
N ARG A 78 -21.48 15.77 1.24
CA ARG A 78 -22.73 15.17 1.75
C ARG A 78 -22.71 13.65 1.60
N GLU A 79 -22.28 13.16 0.44
CA GLU A 79 -22.17 11.73 0.17
C GLU A 79 -21.09 11.08 1.04
N ARG A 80 -19.93 11.74 1.16
CA ARG A 80 -18.85 11.30 2.05
C ARG A 80 -19.31 11.14 3.49
N LYS A 81 -20.02 12.12 4.04
CA LYS A 81 -20.60 12.04 5.40
C LYS A 81 -21.58 10.88 5.53
N ARG A 82 -22.41 10.64 4.50
CA ARG A 82 -23.34 9.50 4.47
C ARG A 82 -22.59 8.18 4.51
N ILE A 83 -21.57 8.01 3.66
CA ILE A 83 -20.77 6.78 3.60
C ILE A 83 -20.07 6.53 4.94
N ILE A 84 -19.41 7.54 5.51
CA ILE A 84 -18.74 7.40 6.80
C ILE A 84 -19.71 6.97 7.91
N ARG A 85 -20.94 7.52 7.93
CA ARG A 85 -21.96 7.08 8.87
C ARG A 85 -22.32 5.61 8.66
N GLN A 86 -22.57 5.19 7.42
CA GLN A 86 -22.91 3.81 7.08
C GLN A 86 -21.78 2.83 7.44
N VAL A 87 -20.51 3.23 7.27
CA VAL A 87 -19.36 2.44 7.73
C VAL A 87 -19.35 2.29 9.26
N ARG A 88 -19.61 3.39 10.00
CA ARG A 88 -19.72 3.32 11.48
C ARG A 88 -20.87 2.44 11.96
N GLU A 89 -21.95 2.38 11.19
CA GLU A 89 -23.10 1.52 11.45
C GLU A 89 -22.88 0.06 11.02
N GLY A 90 -21.67 -0.29 10.52
CA GLY A 90 -21.33 -1.65 10.09
C GLY A 90 -22.00 -2.08 8.78
N GLN A 91 -22.51 -1.14 7.99
CA GLN A 91 -23.14 -1.47 6.70
C GLN A 91 -22.12 -1.85 5.63
N TYR A 92 -20.84 -1.45 5.82
CA TYR A 92 -19.72 -1.78 4.95
C TYR A 92 -18.56 -2.35 5.78
N GLN A 93 -18.01 -3.46 5.34
CA GLN A 93 -16.81 -4.08 5.92
C GLN A 93 -15.54 -3.65 5.21
N TYR A 94 -15.65 -3.19 3.96
CA TYR A 94 -14.55 -2.82 3.11
C TYR A 94 -14.73 -1.39 2.61
N VAL A 95 -13.66 -0.60 2.68
CA VAL A 95 -13.64 0.79 2.17
C VAL A 95 -12.41 0.95 1.30
N VAL A 96 -12.61 1.35 0.04
CA VAL A 96 -11.51 1.73 -0.86
C VAL A 96 -11.43 3.25 -0.91
N ALA A 97 -10.24 3.82 -0.64
CA ALA A 97 -10.11 5.26 -0.53
C ALA A 97 -8.80 5.79 -1.14
N SER A 98 -8.83 7.04 -1.61
CA SER A 98 -7.63 7.80 -1.92
C SER A 98 -7.17 8.62 -0.71
N ASP A 99 -5.86 8.92 -0.63
CA ASP A 99 -5.26 9.60 0.53
C ASP A 99 -5.95 10.90 0.91
N LEU A 100 -6.14 11.79 -0.07
CA LEU A 100 -6.72 13.10 0.18
C LEU A 100 -8.15 12.99 0.74
N ALA A 101 -8.90 12.04 0.25
CA ALA A 101 -10.27 11.81 0.69
C ALA A 101 -10.36 11.02 2.00
N ALA A 102 -9.34 10.24 2.32
CA ALA A 102 -9.25 9.51 3.57
C ALA A 102 -8.81 10.39 4.76
N ARG A 103 -8.32 11.61 4.52
CA ARG A 103 -8.00 12.54 5.59
C ARG A 103 -9.25 12.86 6.43
N GLY A 104 -9.12 12.74 7.75
CA GLY A 104 -10.24 12.95 8.66
C GLY A 104 -11.29 11.83 8.69
N ILE A 105 -11.05 10.69 8.02
CA ILE A 105 -11.83 9.48 8.30
C ILE A 105 -11.40 8.97 9.67
N ASP A 106 -12.21 9.33 10.67
CA ASP A 106 -12.11 8.76 12.00
C ASP A 106 -13.23 7.73 12.16
N VAL A 107 -12.91 6.50 11.77
CA VAL A 107 -13.79 5.35 11.92
C VAL A 107 -13.12 4.38 12.88
N PRO A 108 -13.76 4.06 14.01
CA PRO A 108 -13.24 3.08 14.94
C PRO A 108 -13.29 1.67 14.35
N GLY A 109 -12.44 0.78 14.85
CA GLY A 109 -12.50 -0.63 14.50
C GLY A 109 -11.82 -1.02 13.19
N VAL A 110 -10.98 -0.14 12.61
CA VAL A 110 -10.14 -0.54 11.47
C VAL A 110 -9.15 -1.59 11.94
N SER A 111 -9.38 -2.83 11.57
CA SER A 111 -8.53 -3.97 11.93
C SER A 111 -7.49 -4.27 10.86
N LEU A 112 -7.75 -3.88 9.61
CA LEU A 112 -6.85 -4.09 8.47
C LEU A 112 -6.70 -2.82 7.65
N VAL A 113 -5.45 -2.47 7.32
CA VAL A 113 -5.10 -1.48 6.30
C VAL A 113 -4.39 -2.20 5.16
N VAL A 114 -4.78 -1.94 3.92
CA VAL A 114 -4.07 -2.44 2.75
C VAL A 114 -3.59 -1.25 1.91
N ASN A 115 -2.29 -1.09 1.78
CA ASN A 115 -1.69 -0.20 0.78
C ASN A 115 -1.68 -0.96 -0.56
N TYR A 116 -2.71 -0.80 -1.37
CA TYR A 116 -2.78 -1.39 -2.70
C TYR A 116 -1.74 -0.78 -3.64
N GLU A 117 -1.47 0.51 -3.49
CA GLU A 117 -0.42 1.25 -4.20
C GLU A 117 0.40 2.05 -3.19
N ILE A 118 1.73 2.11 -3.40
CA ILE A 118 2.60 2.99 -2.62
C ILE A 118 2.39 4.43 -3.11
N PRO A 119 2.13 5.41 -2.23
CA PRO A 119 2.00 6.79 -2.62
C PRO A 119 3.37 7.39 -3.02
N LYS A 120 3.35 8.47 -3.82
CA LYS A 120 4.58 9.18 -4.19
C LYS A 120 5.30 9.79 -2.99
N ASP A 121 4.53 10.32 -2.06
CA ASP A 121 5.01 10.83 -0.78
C ASP A 121 4.90 9.71 0.26
N LEU A 122 6.05 9.19 0.68
CA LEU A 122 6.14 8.03 1.55
C LEU A 122 5.60 8.29 2.97
N GLU A 123 5.53 9.56 3.41
CA GLU A 123 4.90 9.89 4.70
C GLU A 123 3.43 9.48 4.77
N PHE A 124 2.74 9.46 3.63
CA PHE A 124 1.36 8.96 3.58
C PHE A 124 1.24 7.47 3.95
N VAL A 125 2.27 6.65 3.71
CA VAL A 125 2.26 5.24 4.14
C VAL A 125 2.11 5.16 5.65
N ILE A 126 2.86 6.00 6.39
CA ILE A 126 2.79 6.07 7.85
C ILE A 126 1.37 6.48 8.30
N HIS A 127 0.82 7.51 7.67
CA HIS A 127 -0.54 7.99 7.98
C HIS A 127 -1.62 6.96 7.66
N ARG A 128 -1.44 6.15 6.61
CA ARG A 128 -2.36 5.05 6.26
C ARG A 128 -2.28 3.93 7.28
N ILE A 129 -1.06 3.47 7.62
CA ILE A 129 -0.83 2.43 8.63
C ILE A 129 -1.43 2.86 9.98
N GLY A 130 -1.26 4.12 10.38
CA GLY A 130 -1.83 4.68 11.62
C GLY A 130 -3.37 4.79 11.63
N ARG A 131 -4.08 4.28 10.61
CA ARG A 131 -5.55 4.13 10.67
C ARG A 131 -5.97 2.90 11.43
N THR A 132 -5.13 1.88 11.55
CA THR A 132 -5.34 0.71 12.40
C THR A 132 -4.56 0.82 13.72
N GLY A 133 -4.72 -0.12 14.61
CA GLY A 133 -3.97 -0.19 15.88
C GLY A 133 -4.27 0.95 16.87
N ARG A 134 -5.39 1.65 16.73
CA ARG A 134 -5.76 2.76 17.61
C ARG A 134 -6.29 2.30 18.95
N ASN A 135 -6.16 3.16 19.96
CA ASN A 135 -6.66 2.90 21.34
C ASN A 135 -6.08 1.63 21.97
N GLY A 136 -4.83 1.27 21.65
CA GLY A 136 -4.16 0.08 22.18
C GLY A 136 -4.63 -1.25 21.59
N LEU A 137 -5.50 -1.22 20.59
CA LEU A 137 -5.92 -2.41 19.87
C LEU A 137 -4.80 -2.88 18.93
N LYS A 138 -4.79 -4.19 18.67
CA LYS A 138 -3.92 -4.76 17.63
C LYS A 138 -4.40 -4.30 16.26
N GLY A 139 -3.45 -3.91 15.39
CA GLY A 139 -3.70 -3.53 14.02
C GLY A 139 -2.89 -4.38 13.05
N HIS A 140 -3.38 -4.51 11.82
CA HIS A 140 -2.66 -5.17 10.75
C HIS A 140 -2.60 -4.24 9.53
N ALA A 141 -1.41 -4.05 9.00
CA ALA A 141 -1.18 -3.31 7.77
C ALA A 141 -0.47 -4.22 6.76
N ILE A 142 -0.95 -4.24 5.54
CA ILE A 142 -0.36 -5.02 4.44
C ILE A 142 -0.05 -4.08 3.29
N THR A 143 1.18 -4.12 2.79
CA THR A 143 1.59 -3.34 1.61
C THR A 143 1.83 -4.30 0.45
N LEU A 144 1.14 -4.06 -0.67
CA LEU A 144 1.29 -4.82 -1.91
C LEU A 144 2.25 -4.12 -2.85
N ILE A 145 3.30 -4.81 -3.27
CA ILE A 145 4.30 -4.26 -4.18
C ILE A 145 4.55 -5.14 -5.40
N TYR A 146 5.05 -4.50 -6.44
CA TYR A 146 5.82 -5.16 -7.49
C TYR A 146 7.31 -5.05 -7.18
N ASP A 147 8.14 -5.92 -7.74
CA ASP A 147 9.58 -5.99 -7.49
C ASP A 147 10.30 -4.64 -7.76
N GLU A 148 9.83 -3.88 -8.74
CA GLU A 148 10.34 -2.54 -9.07
C GLU A 148 10.06 -1.47 -8.01
N GLU A 149 9.11 -1.71 -7.10
CA GLU A 149 8.76 -0.80 -5.99
C GLU A 149 9.61 -1.02 -4.72
N MET A 150 10.48 -2.05 -4.70
CA MET A 150 11.37 -2.34 -3.56
C MET A 150 12.24 -1.17 -3.09
N PRO A 151 12.79 -0.30 -3.96
CA PRO A 151 13.54 0.87 -3.49
C PRO A 151 12.73 1.80 -2.58
N GLN A 152 11.41 1.91 -2.80
CA GLN A 152 10.52 2.69 -1.93
C GLN A 152 10.33 2.04 -0.56
N ILE A 153 10.30 0.71 -0.51
CA ILE A 153 10.27 -0.04 0.75
C ILE A 153 11.58 0.17 1.54
N GLU A 154 12.74 0.10 0.87
CA GLU A 154 14.02 0.39 1.50
C GLU A 154 14.09 1.82 2.07
N ASP A 155 13.44 2.79 1.40
CA ASP A 155 13.36 4.16 1.92
C ASP A 155 12.40 4.27 3.12
N LEU A 156 11.30 3.52 3.14
CA LEU A 156 10.40 3.42 4.30
C LEU A 156 11.09 2.73 5.49
N GLU A 157 11.92 1.70 5.25
CA GLU A 157 12.70 1.05 6.30
C GLU A 157 13.74 2.01 6.93
N LYS A 158 14.36 2.89 6.13
CA LYS A 158 15.26 3.94 6.65
C LYS A 158 14.53 4.96 7.53
N LEU A 159 13.22 5.16 7.30
CA LEU A 159 12.36 5.97 8.16
C LEU A 159 11.95 5.23 9.45
N GLY A 160 12.34 3.96 9.64
CA GLY A 160 12.06 3.18 10.83
C GLY A 160 10.80 2.31 10.75
N ILE A 161 10.24 2.09 9.56
CA ILE A 161 9.15 1.14 9.36
C ILE A 161 9.74 -0.23 9.08
N HIS A 162 9.38 -1.23 9.88
CA HIS A 162 9.77 -2.63 9.64
C HIS A 162 8.64 -3.38 8.95
N PHE A 163 9.00 -4.22 7.98
CA PHE A 163 8.07 -5.05 7.24
C PHE A 163 8.43 -6.54 7.37
N ASP A 164 7.41 -7.36 7.63
CA ASP A 164 7.52 -8.80 7.56
C ASP A 164 7.13 -9.29 6.17
N PHE A 165 8.05 -9.95 5.47
CA PHE A 165 7.78 -10.47 4.13
C PHE A 165 6.85 -11.67 4.21
N LYS A 166 5.69 -11.58 3.56
CA LYS A 166 4.66 -12.62 3.53
C LYS A 166 4.32 -13.06 2.12
N GLU A 167 3.78 -14.25 2.02
CA GLU A 167 3.16 -14.77 0.80
C GLU A 167 1.85 -15.49 1.14
N ILE A 168 0.95 -15.59 0.17
CA ILE A 168 -0.29 -16.34 0.33
C ILE A 168 -0.05 -17.77 -0.16
N LYS A 169 -0.15 -18.75 0.73
CA LYS A 169 -0.13 -20.19 0.45
C LYS A 169 -1.33 -20.88 1.08
N ASN A 170 -2.04 -21.69 0.30
CA ASN A 170 -3.18 -22.49 0.77
C ASN A 170 -4.25 -21.69 1.52
N GLY A 171 -4.45 -20.40 1.16
CA GLY A 171 -5.41 -19.55 1.83
C GLY A 171 -4.93 -18.93 3.14
N GLU A 172 -3.65 -18.98 3.45
CA GLU A 172 -3.06 -18.38 4.65
C GLU A 172 -1.89 -17.47 4.30
N LEU A 173 -1.66 -16.45 5.15
CA LEU A 173 -0.45 -15.63 5.11
C LEU A 173 0.66 -16.36 5.85
N VAL A 174 1.70 -16.74 5.10
CA VAL A 174 2.88 -17.41 5.66
C VAL A 174 4.12 -16.55 5.47
N GLU A 175 5.11 -16.74 6.31
CA GLU A 175 6.41 -16.09 6.15
C GLU A 175 7.06 -16.52 4.83
N ARG A 176 7.56 -15.54 4.09
CA ARG A 176 8.35 -15.80 2.89
C ARG A 176 9.79 -16.06 3.29
N THR A 177 10.18 -17.33 3.36
CA THR A 177 11.48 -17.80 3.86
C THR A 177 12.68 -17.38 3.01
N HIS A 178 12.49 -17.00 1.75
CA HIS A 178 13.54 -16.53 0.85
C HIS A 178 13.06 -15.36 0.01
N TYR A 179 13.30 -14.15 0.48
CA TYR A 179 13.32 -13.00 -0.42
C TYR A 179 14.69 -13.00 -1.11
N HIS A 180 14.76 -13.60 -2.30
CA HIS A 180 15.90 -13.38 -3.17
C HIS A 180 15.81 -11.92 -3.65
N ARG A 181 16.57 -11.00 -3.03
CA ARG A 181 16.94 -9.76 -3.70
C ARG A 181 17.49 -10.20 -5.06
N ARG A 182 16.69 -10.04 -6.11
CA ARG A 182 17.25 -10.13 -7.45
C ARG A 182 18.33 -9.08 -7.50
N ASP A 183 19.58 -9.54 -7.66
CA ASP A 183 20.75 -8.68 -7.65
C ASP A 183 20.60 -7.70 -8.82
N ASN A 184 20.05 -6.53 -8.55
CA ASN A 184 19.74 -5.48 -9.53
C ASN A 184 21.02 -4.87 -10.13
N ARG A 185 22.21 -5.44 -9.80
CA ARG A 185 23.48 -5.13 -10.43
C ARG A 185 23.48 -5.52 -11.92
N GLN A 186 22.80 -6.63 -12.29
CA GLN A 186 22.74 -7.03 -13.71
C GLN A 186 21.81 -6.15 -14.54
N ALA A 187 20.70 -5.65 -13.98
CA ALA A 187 19.81 -4.72 -14.69
C ALA A 187 20.43 -3.33 -14.88
N ARG A 188 21.28 -2.89 -13.94
CA ARG A 188 22.02 -1.63 -14.06
C ARG A 188 23.18 -1.74 -15.07
N SER A 189 23.89 -2.88 -15.16
CA SER A 189 24.93 -3.10 -16.14
C SER A 189 24.36 -3.12 -17.57
N HIS A 190 23.25 -3.80 -17.80
CA HIS A 190 22.57 -3.80 -19.11
C HIS A 190 22.06 -2.43 -19.57
N LYS A 191 21.59 -1.58 -18.63
CA LYS A 191 21.20 -0.19 -18.97
C LYS A 191 22.39 0.71 -19.27
N LEU A 192 23.53 0.50 -18.62
CA LEU A 192 24.78 1.22 -18.87
C LEU A 192 25.42 0.80 -20.21
N ASP A 193 25.47 -0.50 -20.50
CA ASP A 193 25.98 -1.02 -21.77
C ASP A 193 25.18 -0.54 -22.98
N ASN A 194 23.84 -0.55 -22.89
CA ASN A 194 22.99 -0.04 -23.97
C ASN A 194 23.10 1.49 -24.17
N ARG A 195 23.41 2.28 -23.13
CA ARG A 195 23.71 3.70 -23.25
C ARG A 195 25.07 3.95 -23.90
N MET A 196 26.06 3.16 -23.55
CA MET A 196 27.42 3.25 -24.15
C MET A 196 27.40 2.85 -25.62
N ILE A 197 26.72 1.77 -26.00
CA ILE A 197 26.54 1.32 -27.38
C ILE A 197 25.79 2.38 -28.22
N GLY A 198 24.80 3.07 -27.63
CA GLY A 198 24.07 4.16 -28.28
C GLY A 198 24.90 5.42 -28.52
N MET A 199 25.87 5.71 -27.64
CA MET A 199 26.81 6.85 -27.82
C MET A 199 27.87 6.59 -28.89
N VAL A 200 28.43 5.37 -28.93
CA VAL A 200 29.43 4.98 -29.95
C VAL A 200 28.83 4.99 -31.36
N LYS A 201 27.56 4.62 -31.53
CA LYS A 201 26.87 4.67 -32.83
C LYS A 201 26.56 6.10 -33.31
N LYS A 202 26.44 7.07 -32.39
CA LYS A 202 26.21 8.49 -32.76
C LYS A 202 27.49 9.23 -33.16
N THR A 203 28.65 8.84 -32.64
CA THR A 203 29.94 9.44 -33.00
C THR A 203 30.41 8.97 -34.35
N ASN A 204 30.17 7.74 -34.78
CA ASN A 204 30.57 7.22 -36.10
C ASN A 204 29.68 7.69 -37.27
N LYS A 205 28.57 8.40 -37.00
CA LYS A 205 27.71 8.97 -38.04
C LYS A 205 28.01 10.43 -38.38
N LYS A 206 28.98 11.05 -37.68
CA LYS A 206 29.41 12.45 -37.94
C LYS A 206 30.77 12.57 -38.67
N VAL A 207 31.36 11.46 -39.11
CA VAL A 207 32.60 11.42 -39.88
C VAL A 207 32.32 10.63 -41.16
N LYS A 208 31.45 11.21 -42.01
CA LYS A 208 31.38 10.95 -43.45
C LYS A 208 30.75 12.17 -44.12
#